data_62a03a9ceba7c25f5f7b884ebecc4e06
#
_entry.id   62a03a9ceba7c25f5f7b884ebecc4e06
#
_cell.length_a   1.000
_cell.length_b   1.000
_cell.length_c   1.000
_cell.angle_alpha   90.00
_cell.angle_beta   90.00
_cell.angle_gamma   90.00
#
_symmetry.space_group_name_H-M   'P 1'
#
loop_
_entity.id
_entity.type
_entity.pdbx_description
1 polymer ?
#
loop_
_entity_poly.entity_id
_entity_poly.type
_entity_poly.pdbx_seq_one_letter_code
_entity_poly.pdbx_strand_id
1 'polypeptide(L)'
;MLGFSLVKQTALDGVFTVASEKFSDERGFVLNVFKNETFHFNQEKLTVSKKNVLRGLHSDTKNDKLIYCLRGAFKLVVINYIKGSEQYLNKIEFDMNENSDYAVFVPKNFLNGHYCLENNTYFYYKWSSGYITPKDQISVNWNSPSLSIDWGLTEKSPILSERDRLAEMI
;
A
#
# COMPACT_ATOMS: atom_id res chain seq x y z
N MET A 1 -8.03 10.83 -28.24
CA MET A 1 -6.80 10.68 -27.44
C MET A 1 -7.20 9.96 -26.17
N LEU A 2 -6.79 8.71 -26.01
CA LEU A 2 -7.06 7.91 -24.82
C LEU A 2 -6.25 8.51 -23.67
N GLY A 3 -6.95 9.00 -22.62
CA GLY A 3 -6.31 9.55 -21.44
C GLY A 3 -5.58 8.44 -20.69
N PHE A 4 -4.28 8.32 -20.91
CA PHE A 4 -3.44 7.53 -20.03
C PHE A 4 -3.42 8.23 -18.66
N SER A 5 -3.90 7.55 -17.63
CA SER A 5 -3.57 7.93 -16.26
C SER A 5 -2.05 8.09 -16.20
N LEU A 6 -1.57 9.27 -15.83
CA LEU A 6 -0.13 9.54 -15.79
C LEU A 6 0.51 8.55 -14.82
N VAL A 7 1.25 7.58 -15.35
CA VAL A 7 2.04 6.64 -14.59
C VAL A 7 3.40 7.27 -14.32
N LYS A 8 3.78 7.40 -13.06
CA LYS A 8 5.09 7.90 -12.66
C LYS A 8 5.89 6.77 -12.02
N GLN A 9 6.99 6.41 -12.64
CA GLN A 9 7.93 5.41 -12.10
C GLN A 9 8.58 5.92 -10.82
N THR A 10 8.92 4.99 -9.94
CA THR A 10 9.63 5.26 -8.69
C THR A 10 11.07 4.75 -8.76
N ALA A 11 11.84 4.99 -7.70
CA ALA A 11 13.20 4.45 -7.57
C ALA A 11 13.24 2.92 -7.34
N LEU A 12 12.09 2.31 -7.02
CA LEU A 12 11.96 0.86 -6.81
C LEU A 12 11.28 0.25 -8.04
N ASP A 13 12.01 -0.57 -8.78
CA ASP A 13 11.56 -1.16 -10.04
C ASP A 13 10.25 -1.93 -9.87
N GLY A 14 9.31 -1.69 -10.78
CA GLY A 14 7.99 -2.28 -10.77
C GLY A 14 6.98 -1.57 -9.86
N VAL A 15 7.41 -0.69 -8.95
CA VAL A 15 6.53 0.16 -8.14
C VAL A 15 6.35 1.51 -8.84
N PHE A 16 5.13 1.93 -9.02
CA PHE A 16 4.82 3.21 -9.66
C PHE A 16 3.55 3.85 -9.08
N THR A 17 3.39 5.13 -9.30
CA THR A 17 2.15 5.83 -8.97
C THR A 17 1.29 6.01 -10.19
N VAL A 18 -0.02 5.96 -9.99
CA VAL A 18 -1.05 6.18 -11.03
C VAL A 18 -1.85 7.40 -10.60
N ALA A 19 -1.80 8.46 -11.40
CA ALA A 19 -2.56 9.66 -11.09
C ALA A 19 -4.07 9.40 -11.16
N SER A 20 -4.81 9.98 -10.23
CA SER A 20 -6.27 10.01 -10.20
C SER A 20 -6.78 11.30 -10.83
N GLU A 21 -7.88 11.22 -11.58
CA GLU A 21 -8.53 12.41 -12.14
C GLU A 21 -9.58 12.94 -11.15
N LYS A 22 -9.39 14.16 -10.67
CA LYS A 22 -10.30 14.83 -9.75
C LYS A 22 -10.99 16.01 -10.42
N PHE A 23 -12.31 16.03 -10.39
CA PHE A 23 -13.16 17.08 -10.94
C PHE A 23 -13.92 17.73 -9.80
N SER A 24 -13.68 19.01 -9.54
CA SER A 24 -14.27 19.76 -8.41
C SER A 24 -15.21 20.85 -8.90
N ASP A 25 -16.35 21.04 -8.20
CA ASP A 25 -17.29 22.15 -8.36
C ASP A 25 -17.85 22.59 -6.98
N GLU A 26 -18.88 23.47 -6.96
CA GLU A 26 -19.50 23.96 -5.71
C GLU A 26 -20.17 22.85 -4.88
N ARG A 27 -20.43 21.67 -5.43
CA ARG A 27 -21.02 20.51 -4.72
C ARG A 27 -19.97 19.61 -4.07
N GLY A 28 -18.66 19.81 -4.36
CA GLY A 28 -17.57 18.97 -3.92
C GLY A 28 -16.72 18.46 -5.07
N PHE A 29 -16.45 17.15 -5.12
CA PHE A 29 -15.64 16.59 -6.19
C PHE A 29 -16.09 15.19 -6.61
N VAL A 30 -15.78 14.84 -7.85
CA VAL A 30 -15.80 13.47 -8.37
C VAL A 30 -14.35 13.02 -8.56
N LEU A 31 -13.99 11.86 -8.03
CA LEU A 31 -12.68 11.27 -8.17
C LEU A 31 -12.78 9.98 -8.98
N ASN A 32 -12.13 9.95 -10.14
CA ASN A 32 -11.87 8.70 -10.84
C ASN A 32 -10.73 7.99 -10.12
N VAL A 33 -11.07 7.13 -9.18
CA VAL A 33 -10.10 6.38 -8.36
C VAL A 33 -9.24 5.45 -9.21
N PHE A 34 -9.83 4.91 -10.29
CA PHE A 34 -9.12 4.06 -11.24
C PHE A 34 -9.80 4.08 -12.61
N LYS A 35 -8.99 4.32 -13.64
CA LYS A 35 -9.40 4.20 -15.04
C LYS A 35 -8.21 3.66 -15.81
N ASN A 36 -8.22 2.38 -16.12
CA ASN A 36 -7.16 1.77 -16.92
C ASN A 36 -7.67 0.50 -17.61
N GLU A 37 -7.36 0.36 -18.90
CA GLU A 37 -7.72 -0.82 -19.69
C GLU A 37 -6.65 -1.92 -19.64
N THR A 38 -5.47 -1.61 -19.10
CA THR A 38 -4.30 -2.51 -19.07
C THR A 38 -4.24 -3.40 -17.84
N PHE A 39 -4.72 -2.89 -16.68
CA PHE A 39 -4.68 -3.63 -15.41
C PHE A 39 -6.04 -4.23 -15.09
N HIS A 40 -6.08 -5.53 -14.83
CA HIS A 40 -7.27 -6.23 -14.39
C HIS A 40 -7.20 -6.48 -12.87
N PHE A 41 -8.25 -6.09 -12.17
CA PHE A 41 -8.39 -6.35 -10.74
C PHE A 41 -9.70 -7.09 -10.49
N ASN A 42 -9.60 -8.22 -9.81
CA ASN A 42 -10.73 -9.12 -9.55
C ASN A 42 -11.34 -8.94 -8.15
N GLN A 43 -10.65 -8.25 -7.27
CA GLN A 43 -11.14 -8.01 -5.90
C GLN A 43 -10.79 -6.61 -5.42
N GLU A 44 -11.72 -6.00 -4.70
CA GLU A 44 -11.56 -4.73 -4.02
C GLU A 44 -11.76 -4.91 -2.52
N LYS A 45 -10.97 -4.18 -1.73
CA LYS A 45 -11.06 -4.20 -0.28
C LYS A 45 -10.93 -2.80 0.30
N LEU A 46 -11.67 -2.57 1.37
CA LEU A 46 -11.55 -1.39 2.21
C LEU A 46 -11.25 -1.83 3.64
N THR A 47 -10.21 -1.24 4.24
CA THR A 47 -10.02 -1.32 5.69
C THR A 47 -10.21 0.04 6.32
N VAL A 48 -10.88 0.07 7.45
CA VAL A 48 -11.03 1.25 8.29
C VAL A 48 -10.25 1.03 9.56
N SER A 49 -9.29 1.91 9.84
CA SER A 49 -8.36 1.75 10.95
C SER A 49 -8.33 2.99 11.85
N LYS A 50 -8.06 2.74 13.13
CA LYS A 50 -7.78 3.80 14.11
C LYS A 50 -6.36 4.34 13.90
N LYS A 51 -6.08 5.52 14.44
CA LYS A 51 -4.72 6.03 14.60
C LYS A 51 -3.84 4.99 15.30
N ASN A 52 -2.55 4.96 14.97
CA ASN A 52 -1.53 4.06 15.49
C ASN A 52 -1.71 2.57 15.11
N VAL A 53 -2.67 2.21 14.28
CA VAL A 53 -2.74 0.85 13.72
C VAL A 53 -1.67 0.69 12.65
N LEU A 54 -0.88 -0.38 12.75
CA LEU A 54 0.03 -0.82 11.71
C LEU A 54 -0.43 -2.19 11.19
N ARG A 55 -0.51 -2.34 9.88
CA ARG A 55 -0.82 -3.60 9.20
C ARG A 55 0.31 -3.94 8.25
N GLY A 56 0.96 -5.05 8.46
CA GLY A 56 2.10 -5.47 7.63
C GLY A 56 3.26 -5.99 8.45
N LEU A 57 4.35 -6.37 7.82
CA LEU A 57 4.57 -6.35 6.37
C LEU A 57 4.04 -7.63 5.73
N HIS A 58 3.31 -7.51 4.65
CA HIS A 58 2.73 -8.67 3.97
C HIS A 58 3.07 -8.69 2.49
N SER A 59 3.38 -9.88 1.98
CA SER A 59 3.53 -10.16 0.57
C SER A 59 2.72 -11.39 0.17
N ASP A 60 2.42 -11.49 -1.10
CA ASP A 60 1.92 -12.71 -1.71
C ASP A 60 2.45 -12.87 -3.14
N THR A 61 2.37 -14.08 -3.69
CA THR A 61 2.90 -14.42 -5.00
C THR A 61 1.89 -14.25 -6.14
N LYS A 62 0.63 -13.88 -5.83
CA LYS A 62 -0.48 -13.91 -6.80
C LYS A 62 -0.97 -12.51 -7.16
N ASN A 63 -0.99 -11.58 -6.21
CA ASN A 63 -1.66 -10.31 -6.39
C ASN A 63 -0.70 -9.14 -6.56
N ASP A 64 -0.84 -8.47 -7.69
CA ASP A 64 -0.51 -7.06 -7.78
C ASP A 64 -1.58 -6.26 -7.05
N LYS A 65 -1.22 -5.13 -6.49
CA LYS A 65 -2.11 -4.30 -5.70
C LYS A 65 -2.09 -2.87 -6.22
N LEU A 66 -3.25 -2.22 -6.15
CA LEU A 66 -3.36 -0.79 -6.36
C LEU A 66 -3.96 -0.18 -5.11
N ILE A 67 -3.23 0.72 -4.46
CA ILE A 67 -3.50 1.21 -3.10
C ILE A 67 -3.85 2.69 -3.13
N TYR A 68 -4.93 3.06 -2.43
CA TYR A 68 -5.41 4.43 -2.26
C TYR A 68 -5.64 4.79 -0.80
N CYS A 69 -5.51 6.07 -0.48
CA CYS A 69 -6.06 6.67 0.73
C CYS A 69 -7.36 7.40 0.39
N LEU A 70 -8.51 6.85 0.81
CA LEU A 70 -9.80 7.50 0.55
C LEU A 70 -10.21 8.48 1.66
N ARG A 71 -9.65 8.32 2.87
CA ARG A 71 -9.88 9.20 4.01
C ARG A 71 -8.76 9.07 5.03
N GLY A 72 -8.46 10.17 5.74
CA GLY A 72 -7.42 10.20 6.76
C GLY A 72 -6.03 10.20 6.16
N ALA A 73 -5.06 9.62 6.87
CA ALA A 73 -3.67 9.59 6.45
C ALA A 73 -2.95 8.34 6.93
N PHE A 74 -2.02 7.84 6.12
CA PHE A 74 -1.11 6.74 6.50
C PHE A 74 0.24 6.85 5.79
N LYS A 75 1.27 6.32 6.43
CA LYS A 75 2.54 6.01 5.77
C LYS A 75 2.44 4.61 5.17
N LEU A 76 2.68 4.49 3.87
CA LEU A 76 2.81 3.21 3.15
C LEU A 76 4.30 2.91 2.92
N VAL A 77 4.71 1.71 3.27
CA VAL A 77 6.06 1.20 2.98
C VAL A 77 5.94 0.03 2.01
N VAL A 78 6.74 0.06 0.95
CA VAL A 78 6.83 -1.00 -0.07
C VAL A 78 8.27 -1.45 -0.18
N ILE A 79 8.51 -2.77 -0.19
CA ILE A 79 9.85 -3.36 -0.15
C ILE A 79 9.95 -4.44 -1.23
N ASN A 80 10.99 -4.42 -2.02
CA ASN A 80 11.28 -5.51 -2.95
C ASN A 80 11.69 -6.77 -2.16
N TYR A 81 10.89 -7.84 -2.24
CA TYR A 81 11.15 -9.10 -1.54
C TYR A 81 11.47 -10.25 -2.51
N ILE A 82 11.92 -9.93 -3.71
CA ILE A 82 12.30 -10.89 -4.74
C ILE A 82 13.77 -11.29 -4.52
N LYS A 83 14.00 -12.49 -3.98
CA LYS A 83 15.36 -13.03 -3.79
C LYS A 83 16.11 -13.09 -5.12
N GLY A 84 17.34 -12.57 -5.13
CA GLY A 84 18.17 -12.49 -6.33
C GLY A 84 17.97 -11.22 -7.16
N SER A 85 17.05 -10.34 -6.82
CA SER A 85 16.97 -9.00 -7.40
C SER A 85 18.10 -8.13 -6.88
N GLU A 86 18.68 -7.28 -7.73
CA GLU A 86 19.67 -6.25 -7.33
C GLU A 86 19.09 -5.26 -6.31
N GLN A 87 17.77 -5.10 -6.31
CA GLN A 87 17.05 -4.24 -5.38
C GLN A 87 16.42 -5.02 -4.20
N TYR A 88 16.86 -6.26 -3.93
CA TYR A 88 16.33 -7.04 -2.80
C TYR A 88 16.48 -6.28 -1.49
N LEU A 89 15.39 -6.17 -0.72
CA LEU A 89 15.23 -5.38 0.51
C LEU A 89 15.30 -3.85 0.34
N ASN A 90 15.50 -3.33 -0.86
CA ASN A 90 15.30 -1.91 -1.09
C ASN A 90 13.83 -1.55 -0.86
N LYS A 91 13.61 -0.37 -0.29
CA LYS A 91 12.27 0.12 0.05
C LYS A 91 11.99 1.48 -0.52
N ILE A 92 10.70 1.79 -0.62
CA ILE A 92 10.18 3.13 -0.88
C ILE A 92 9.02 3.40 0.07
N GLU A 93 8.89 4.65 0.48
CA GLU A 93 7.88 5.12 1.41
C GLU A 93 7.00 6.18 0.75
N PHE A 94 5.71 6.17 1.08
CA PHE A 94 4.74 7.14 0.60
C PHE A 94 3.91 7.66 1.79
N ASP A 95 3.87 8.97 1.95
CA ASP A 95 2.92 9.61 2.85
C ASP A 95 1.63 9.88 2.08
N MET A 96 0.60 9.09 2.36
CA MET A 96 -0.69 9.14 1.67
C MET A 96 -1.78 9.71 2.58
N ASN A 97 -2.61 10.56 2.00
CA ASN A 97 -3.77 11.11 2.69
C ASN A 97 -4.95 11.28 1.72
N GLU A 98 -6.10 11.69 2.23
CA GLU A 98 -7.33 11.87 1.44
C GLU A 98 -7.24 12.92 0.32
N ASN A 99 -6.20 13.77 0.32
CA ASN A 99 -5.93 14.73 -0.74
C ASN A 99 -4.89 14.22 -1.74
N SER A 100 -4.35 13.02 -1.53
CA SER A 100 -3.44 12.40 -2.51
C SER A 100 -4.19 12.14 -3.82
N ASP A 101 -3.66 12.66 -4.92
CA ASP A 101 -4.22 12.56 -6.26
C ASP A 101 -3.65 11.38 -7.05
N TYR A 102 -3.16 10.36 -6.35
CA TYR A 102 -2.55 9.17 -6.94
C TYR A 102 -2.83 7.90 -6.13
N ALA A 103 -2.75 6.78 -6.84
CA ALA A 103 -2.61 5.44 -6.24
C ALA A 103 -1.19 4.94 -6.33
N VAL A 104 -0.83 3.99 -5.48
CA VAL A 104 0.44 3.27 -5.56
C VAL A 104 0.20 1.86 -6.07
N PHE A 105 0.87 1.50 -7.17
CA PHE A 105 0.91 0.13 -7.68
C PHE A 105 2.05 -0.62 -7.00
N VAL A 106 1.71 -1.77 -6.41
CA VAL A 106 2.65 -2.67 -5.72
C VAL A 106 2.60 -4.04 -6.38
N PRO A 107 3.69 -4.51 -7.00
CA PRO A 107 3.72 -5.82 -7.64
C PRO A 107 3.59 -6.97 -6.62
N LYS A 108 3.14 -8.12 -7.10
CA LYS A 108 3.29 -9.38 -6.36
C LYS A 108 4.75 -9.63 -5.98
N ASN A 109 4.98 -10.39 -4.93
CA ASN A 109 6.29 -10.66 -4.34
C ASN A 109 6.97 -9.45 -3.66
N PHE A 110 6.30 -8.29 -3.59
CA PHE A 110 6.75 -7.16 -2.78
C PHE A 110 6.06 -7.21 -1.42
N LEU A 111 6.80 -6.91 -0.35
CA LEU A 111 6.21 -6.64 0.96
C LEU A 111 5.57 -5.25 0.93
N ASN A 112 4.43 -5.13 1.55
CA ASN A 112 3.84 -3.84 1.84
C ASN A 112 3.24 -3.80 3.25
N GLY A 113 3.29 -2.64 3.87
CA GLY A 113 2.63 -2.35 5.14
C GLY A 113 2.27 -0.88 5.24
N HIS A 114 1.33 -0.56 6.13
CA HIS A 114 0.94 0.82 6.36
C HIS A 114 0.71 1.11 7.84
N TYR A 115 1.06 2.33 8.24
CA TYR A 115 0.86 2.87 9.58
C TYR A 115 -0.11 4.04 9.52
N CYS A 116 -1.22 3.95 10.25
CA CYS A 116 -2.29 4.95 10.23
C CYS A 116 -1.97 6.12 11.16
N LEU A 117 -1.95 7.33 10.59
CA LEU A 117 -1.62 8.59 11.27
C LEU A 117 -2.85 9.24 11.90
N GLU A 118 -4.06 8.85 11.45
CA GLU A 118 -5.33 9.43 11.86
C GLU A 118 -6.36 8.35 12.19
N ASN A 119 -7.40 8.75 12.96
CA ASN A 119 -8.56 7.89 13.19
C ASN A 119 -9.45 7.83 11.95
N ASN A 120 -10.15 6.70 11.77
CA ASN A 120 -11.00 6.45 10.62
C ASN A 120 -10.25 6.58 9.29
N THR A 121 -9.00 6.11 9.25
CA THR A 121 -8.21 6.03 8.03
C THR A 121 -8.74 4.91 7.14
N TYR A 122 -9.07 5.27 5.88
CA TYR A 122 -9.64 4.38 4.86
C TYR A 122 -8.54 4.00 3.89
N PHE A 123 -8.00 2.79 4.08
CA PHE A 123 -7.05 2.17 3.17
C PHE A 123 -7.84 1.30 2.19
N TYR A 124 -7.95 1.78 0.94
CA TYR A 124 -8.65 1.08 -0.14
C TYR A 124 -7.64 0.48 -1.10
N TYR A 125 -7.87 -0.76 -1.52
CA TYR A 125 -6.96 -1.43 -2.43
C TYR A 125 -7.65 -2.48 -3.29
N LYS A 126 -7.09 -2.65 -4.50
CA LYS A 126 -7.52 -3.64 -5.48
C LYS A 126 -6.48 -4.75 -5.57
N TRP A 127 -6.92 -5.97 -5.84
CA TRP A 127 -6.11 -7.16 -6.05
C TRP A 127 -6.33 -7.75 -7.45
N SER A 128 -5.23 -8.10 -8.16
CA SER A 128 -5.30 -8.56 -9.55
C SER A 128 -5.91 -9.95 -9.70
N SER A 129 -5.60 -10.89 -8.80
CA SER A 129 -6.03 -12.30 -8.94
C SER A 129 -7.19 -12.70 -8.02
N GLY A 130 -7.44 -11.96 -6.94
CA GLY A 130 -8.49 -12.25 -5.97
C GLY A 130 -7.98 -12.77 -4.63
N TYR A 131 -8.89 -13.34 -3.83
CA TYR A 131 -8.62 -13.67 -2.44
C TYR A 131 -7.54 -14.75 -2.27
N ILE A 132 -6.62 -14.47 -1.36
CA ILE A 132 -5.69 -15.46 -0.80
C ILE A 132 -5.78 -15.41 0.72
N THR A 133 -5.65 -16.58 1.36
CA THR A 133 -5.79 -16.65 2.81
C THR A 133 -4.57 -16.02 3.49
N PRO A 134 -4.71 -15.54 4.75
CA PRO A 134 -3.56 -15.04 5.49
C PRO A 134 -2.42 -16.08 5.66
N LYS A 135 -2.75 -17.37 5.63
CA LYS A 135 -1.77 -18.46 5.74
C LYS A 135 -0.90 -18.63 4.50
N ASP A 136 -1.42 -18.21 3.34
CA ASP A 136 -0.72 -18.31 2.05
C ASP A 136 0.07 -17.02 1.74
N GLN A 137 0.01 -16.04 2.63
CA GLN A 137 0.78 -14.80 2.53
C GLN A 137 2.05 -14.88 3.35
N ILE A 138 3.12 -14.27 2.84
CA ILE A 138 4.33 -14.03 3.60
C ILE A 138 4.08 -12.89 4.59
N SER A 139 4.53 -13.08 5.83
CA SER A 139 4.53 -12.01 6.86
C SER A 139 5.95 -11.82 7.38
N VAL A 140 6.40 -10.58 7.39
CA VAL A 140 7.68 -10.16 7.96
C VAL A 140 7.40 -9.14 9.05
N ASN A 141 8.16 -9.21 10.13
CA ASN A 141 7.99 -8.31 11.26
C ASN A 141 8.25 -6.86 10.83
N TRP A 142 7.31 -5.99 11.16
CA TRP A 142 7.35 -4.56 10.84
C TRP A 142 8.58 -3.83 11.39
N ASN A 143 9.18 -4.36 12.48
CA ASN A 143 10.32 -3.78 13.18
C ASN A 143 11.62 -4.56 12.89
N SER A 144 11.71 -5.28 11.77
CA SER A 144 12.94 -5.98 11.38
C SER A 144 14.12 -5.02 11.23
N PRO A 145 15.23 -5.20 11.97
CA PRO A 145 16.36 -4.27 11.93
C PRO A 145 16.98 -4.11 10.55
N SER A 146 17.03 -5.22 9.77
CA SER A 146 17.54 -5.22 8.40
C SER A 146 16.80 -4.30 7.45
N LEU A 147 15.53 -3.97 7.73
CA LEU A 147 14.69 -3.12 6.91
C LEU A 147 14.84 -1.64 7.27
N SER A 148 15.24 -1.32 8.50
CA SER A 148 15.49 0.06 8.97
C SER A 148 14.37 1.03 8.59
N ILE A 149 13.10 0.65 8.86
CA ILE A 149 11.93 1.46 8.49
C ILE A 149 11.67 2.50 9.57
N ASP A 150 11.63 3.76 9.19
CA ASP A 150 11.10 4.82 10.04
C ASP A 150 9.59 4.97 9.81
N TRP A 151 8.80 4.36 10.66
CA TRP A 151 7.35 4.44 10.60
C TRP A 151 6.80 5.81 11.05
N GLY A 152 7.61 6.64 11.68
CA GLY A 152 7.17 7.91 12.28
C GLY A 152 6.19 7.68 13.42
N LEU A 153 6.44 6.68 14.26
CA LEU A 153 5.53 6.31 15.35
C LEU A 153 5.28 7.49 16.29
N THR A 154 4.02 7.78 16.56
CA THR A 154 3.63 8.82 17.54
C THR A 154 3.50 8.27 18.95
N GLU A 155 3.51 6.95 19.12
CA GLU A 155 3.46 6.24 20.41
C GLU A 155 4.57 5.20 20.46
N LYS A 156 4.84 4.67 21.67
CA LYS A 156 5.93 3.73 21.91
C LYS A 156 5.85 2.46 21.05
N SER A 157 4.65 2.02 20.72
CA SER A 157 4.42 0.86 19.84
C SER A 157 3.09 0.98 19.11
N PRO A 158 2.98 0.46 17.86
CA PRO A 158 1.74 0.47 17.10
C PRO A 158 0.74 -0.57 17.63
N ILE A 159 -0.52 -0.39 17.24
CA ILE A 159 -1.59 -1.39 17.43
C ILE A 159 -1.46 -2.42 16.31
N LEU A 160 -1.26 -3.68 16.67
CA LEU A 160 -0.98 -4.80 15.76
C LEU A 160 -2.03 -5.90 15.89
N SER A 161 -2.24 -6.62 14.79
CA SER A 161 -2.86 -7.95 14.86
C SER A 161 -1.91 -8.96 15.53
N GLU A 162 -2.43 -10.08 16.00
CA GLU A 162 -1.61 -11.18 16.52
C GLU A 162 -0.62 -11.67 15.44
N ARG A 163 -1.08 -11.84 14.22
CA ARG A 163 -0.25 -12.22 13.06
C ARG A 163 0.95 -11.29 12.89
N ASP A 164 0.72 -9.97 12.90
CA ASP A 164 1.78 -8.98 12.65
C ASP A 164 2.76 -8.89 13.83
N ARG A 165 2.27 -9.16 15.04
CA ARG A 165 3.11 -9.21 16.25
C ARG A 165 4.03 -10.42 16.26
N LEU A 166 3.55 -11.58 15.77
CA LEU A 166 4.27 -12.85 15.75
C LEU A 166 5.06 -13.10 14.47
N ALA A 167 5.03 -12.17 13.51
CA ALA A 167 5.77 -12.30 12.27
C ALA A 167 7.28 -12.38 12.52
N GLU A 168 7.97 -13.18 11.73
CA GLU A 168 9.42 -13.40 11.83
C GLU A 168 10.21 -12.14 11.45
N MET A 169 11.27 -11.88 12.17
CA MET A 169 12.26 -10.86 11.83
C MET A 169 13.21 -11.40 10.73
N ILE A 170 13.72 -10.52 9.90
CA ILE A 170 14.71 -10.83 8.88
C ILE A 170 15.94 -9.94 9.00
#